data_b563081070af3beba0586a3d7117dc26
#
_entry.id   b563081070af3beba0586a3d7117dc26
#
_cell.length_a   1.000
_cell.length_b   1.000
_cell.length_c   1.000
_cell.angle_alpha   90.00
_cell.angle_beta   90.00
_cell.angle_gamma   90.00
#
_symmetry.space_group_name_H-M   'P 1'
#
loop_
_entity.id
_entity.type
_entity.pdbx_description
1 polymer ?
#
loop_
_entity_poly.entity_id
_entity_poly.type
_entity_poly.pdbx_seq_one_letter_code
_entity_poly.pdbx_strand_id
1 'polypeptide(L)'
;MSKNNNTVDVAFFTQRAANANRKEVYHFDEEKGHSITYFPIFSKSKKDKLIIELIETIQYCKDNNIDYLKDDADMEQYLGYLIIKHFTSLYDTLSKWSVEDNIAYLKGLYDSGDFELFFDDIFTFEEVTKVFDQLRKTNEIANVYKKELDKQKQLIESNVKNDKLKEKALNQLSN
;
A
#
# COMPACT_ATOMS: atom_id res chain seq x y z
N MET A 1 -26.32 40.36 -6.65
CA MET A 1 -25.84 38.98 -6.74
C MET A 1 -25.20 38.63 -5.38
N SER A 2 -25.93 37.89 -4.57
CA SER A 2 -25.44 37.46 -3.22
C SER A 2 -24.36 36.37 -3.44
N LYS A 3 -23.13 36.65 -3.03
CA LYS A 3 -22.09 35.61 -2.91
C LYS A 3 -22.50 34.72 -1.75
N ASN A 4 -23.04 33.53 -2.04
CA ASN A 4 -23.15 32.47 -1.05
C ASN A 4 -21.73 32.12 -0.57
N ASN A 5 -21.33 32.68 0.56
CA ASN A 5 -20.16 32.22 1.32
C ASN A 5 -20.55 30.87 1.94
N ASN A 6 -20.35 29.78 1.22
CA ASN A 6 -20.40 28.45 1.80
C ASN A 6 -19.21 28.32 2.73
N THR A 7 -19.37 28.68 3.99
CA THR A 7 -18.37 28.42 5.03
C THR A 7 -18.29 26.91 5.23
N VAL A 8 -17.11 26.35 5.06
CA VAL A 8 -16.86 24.93 5.29
C VAL A 8 -16.96 24.65 6.78
N ASP A 9 -17.84 23.74 7.17
CA ASP A 9 -18.11 23.37 8.56
C ASP A 9 -17.77 21.88 8.83
N VAL A 10 -17.98 21.45 10.07
CA VAL A 10 -17.74 20.05 10.49
C VAL A 10 -18.61 19.07 9.68
N ALA A 11 -19.85 19.46 9.34
CA ALA A 11 -20.77 18.59 8.59
C ALA A 11 -20.23 18.27 7.20
N PHE A 12 -19.59 19.25 6.54
CA PHE A 12 -18.92 19.04 5.24
C PHE A 12 -17.84 17.96 5.32
N PHE A 13 -16.97 18.01 6.32
CA PHE A 13 -15.91 17.00 6.50
C PHE A 13 -16.47 15.63 6.90
N THR A 14 -17.51 15.62 7.76
CA THR A 14 -18.18 14.38 8.16
C THR A 14 -18.79 13.67 6.95
N GLN A 15 -19.44 14.40 6.06
CA GLN A 15 -20.01 13.84 4.84
C GLN A 15 -18.91 13.28 3.91
N ARG A 16 -17.78 13.98 3.76
CA ARG A 16 -16.63 13.48 2.96
C ARG A 16 -16.05 12.20 3.55
N ALA A 17 -15.93 12.12 4.88
CA ALA A 17 -15.47 10.93 5.57
C ALA A 17 -16.44 9.75 5.40
N ALA A 18 -17.75 10.00 5.45
CA ALA A 18 -18.76 8.99 5.18
C ALA A 18 -18.68 8.47 3.73
N ASN A 19 -18.51 9.35 2.76
CA ASN A 19 -18.32 8.97 1.36
C ASN A 19 -17.07 8.11 1.14
N ALA A 20 -15.96 8.40 1.85
CA ALA A 20 -14.73 7.61 1.76
C ALA A 20 -14.87 6.18 2.33
N ASN A 21 -15.93 5.92 3.11
CA ASN A 21 -16.25 4.60 3.68
C ASN A 21 -17.47 3.95 3.01
N ARG A 22 -18.00 4.55 1.94
CA ARG A 22 -19.09 3.96 1.16
C ARG A 22 -18.67 2.61 0.60
N LYS A 23 -19.61 1.66 0.63
CA LYS A 23 -19.43 0.34 0.06
C LYS A 23 -20.42 0.16 -1.09
N GLU A 24 -20.00 -0.57 -2.08
CA GLU A 24 -20.82 -1.02 -3.22
C GLU A 24 -20.69 -2.52 -3.38
N VAL A 25 -21.60 -3.13 -4.13
CA VAL A 25 -21.61 -4.58 -4.40
C VAL A 25 -21.45 -4.77 -5.89
N TYR A 26 -20.52 -5.63 -6.28
CA TYR A 26 -20.35 -6.11 -7.64
C TYR A 26 -20.86 -7.56 -7.72
N HIS A 27 -21.62 -7.86 -8.75
CA HIS A 27 -22.20 -9.20 -8.97
C HIS A 27 -21.45 -9.88 -10.12
N PHE A 28 -20.72 -10.95 -9.80
CA PHE A 28 -20.03 -11.77 -10.81
C PHE A 28 -21.00 -12.64 -11.60
N ASP A 29 -22.04 -13.11 -10.92
CA ASP A 29 -23.06 -14.02 -11.48
C ASP A 29 -24.36 -13.80 -10.71
N GLU A 30 -25.32 -13.13 -11.35
CA GLU A 30 -26.62 -12.84 -10.73
C GLU A 30 -27.44 -14.11 -10.48
N GLU A 31 -27.32 -15.12 -11.37
CA GLU A 31 -28.08 -16.37 -11.26
C GLU A 31 -27.61 -17.23 -10.09
N LYS A 32 -26.28 -17.24 -9.83
CA LYS A 32 -25.68 -18.00 -8.71
C LYS A 32 -25.52 -17.18 -7.44
N GLY A 33 -25.79 -15.86 -7.52
CA GLY A 33 -25.69 -14.94 -6.39
C GLY A 33 -24.27 -14.66 -5.93
N HIS A 34 -23.25 -14.89 -6.77
CA HIS A 34 -21.87 -14.57 -6.43
C HIS A 34 -21.63 -13.08 -6.52
N SER A 35 -21.24 -12.48 -5.41
CA SER A 35 -20.98 -11.05 -5.32
C SER A 35 -19.84 -10.72 -4.37
N ILE A 36 -19.25 -9.56 -4.54
CA ILE A 36 -18.25 -9.01 -3.67
C ILE A 36 -18.62 -7.59 -3.26
N THR A 37 -18.38 -7.25 -2.00
CA THR A 37 -18.49 -5.87 -1.53
C THR A 37 -17.15 -5.19 -1.69
N TYR A 38 -17.14 -3.96 -2.22
CA TYR A 38 -15.92 -3.19 -2.44
C TYR A 38 -16.08 -1.73 -2.02
N PHE A 39 -14.96 -1.03 -1.91
CA PHE A 39 -14.88 0.40 -1.61
C PHE A 39 -14.56 1.17 -2.89
N PRO A 40 -15.50 1.92 -3.47
CA PRO A 40 -15.26 2.68 -4.71
C PRO A 40 -14.32 3.87 -4.52
N ILE A 41 -14.09 4.30 -3.28
CA ILE A 41 -13.15 5.36 -2.92
C ILE A 41 -12.08 4.78 -1.99
N PHE A 42 -10.81 4.95 -2.37
CA PHE A 42 -9.67 4.43 -1.63
C PHE A 42 -9.25 5.39 -0.52
N SER A 43 -9.75 5.14 0.70
CA SER A 43 -9.44 5.99 1.85
C SER A 43 -7.94 5.99 2.16
N LYS A 44 -7.43 7.13 2.65
CA LYS A 44 -6.01 7.29 2.97
C LYS A 44 -5.52 6.23 3.96
N SER A 45 -6.30 5.98 5.02
CA SER A 45 -5.92 5.01 6.06
C SER A 45 -5.78 3.58 5.52
N LYS A 46 -6.62 3.17 4.55
CA LYS A 46 -6.49 1.87 3.90
C LYS A 46 -5.27 1.80 2.98
N LYS A 47 -5.00 2.86 2.23
CA LYS A 47 -3.79 2.97 1.41
C LYS A 47 -2.51 2.91 2.25
N ASP A 48 -2.49 3.60 3.40
CA ASP A 48 -1.34 3.57 4.31
C ASP A 48 -1.09 2.13 4.83
N LYS A 49 -2.15 1.41 5.24
CA LYS A 49 -2.06 0.01 5.67
C LYS A 49 -1.56 -0.91 4.56
N LEU A 50 -2.05 -0.71 3.35
CA LEU A 50 -1.63 -1.47 2.17
C LEU A 50 -0.13 -1.30 1.90
N ILE A 51 0.38 -0.06 1.95
CA ILE A 51 1.82 0.22 1.74
C ILE A 51 2.67 -0.40 2.85
N ILE A 52 2.21 -0.35 4.11
CA ILE A 52 2.89 -1.01 5.22
C ILE A 52 2.97 -2.52 4.97
N GLU A 53 1.85 -3.16 4.61
CA GLU A 53 1.81 -4.60 4.33
C GLU A 53 2.72 -4.99 3.17
N LEU A 54 2.80 -4.17 2.11
CA LEU A 54 3.75 -4.39 1.02
C LEU A 54 5.20 -4.41 1.52
N ILE A 55 5.58 -3.42 2.32
CA ILE A 55 6.94 -3.32 2.88
C ILE A 55 7.26 -4.51 3.78
N GLU A 56 6.33 -4.88 4.66
CA GLU A 56 6.46 -6.04 5.56
C GLU A 56 6.60 -7.35 4.77
N THR A 57 5.82 -7.51 3.69
CA THR A 57 5.91 -8.71 2.84
C THR A 57 7.23 -8.77 2.08
N ILE A 58 7.73 -7.65 1.54
CA ILE A 58 9.05 -7.60 0.90
C ILE A 58 10.14 -8.02 1.89
N GLN A 59 10.08 -7.51 3.12
CA GLN A 59 11.05 -7.87 4.15
C GLN A 59 10.94 -9.35 4.53
N TYR A 60 9.72 -9.85 4.72
CA TYR A 60 9.47 -11.25 5.00
C TYR A 60 10.03 -12.19 3.92
N CYS A 61 9.80 -11.87 2.64
CA CYS A 61 10.34 -12.64 1.51
C CYS A 61 11.86 -12.69 1.54
N LYS A 62 12.51 -11.56 1.83
CA LYS A 62 13.98 -11.49 1.96
C LYS A 62 14.50 -12.36 3.11
N ASP A 63 13.90 -12.23 4.28
CA ASP A 63 14.35 -12.93 5.50
C ASP A 63 14.16 -14.44 5.41
N ASN A 64 13.15 -14.90 4.67
CA ASN A 64 12.82 -16.31 4.50
C ASN A 64 13.32 -16.90 3.16
N ASN A 65 14.12 -16.16 2.37
CA ASN A 65 14.62 -16.56 1.07
C ASN A 65 13.52 -17.00 0.09
N ILE A 66 12.35 -16.36 0.14
CA ILE A 66 11.25 -16.60 -0.80
C ILE A 66 11.60 -15.88 -2.10
N ASP A 67 11.60 -16.63 -3.21
CA ASP A 67 11.92 -16.11 -4.55
C ASP A 67 10.69 -15.44 -5.17
N TYR A 68 10.26 -14.32 -4.57
CA TYR A 68 9.14 -13.50 -5.01
C TYR A 68 9.37 -12.04 -4.59
N LEU A 69 8.76 -11.07 -5.27
CA LEU A 69 8.91 -9.63 -5.06
C LEU A 69 10.36 -9.12 -5.25
N LYS A 70 11.10 -9.72 -6.18
CA LYS A 70 12.47 -9.33 -6.48
C LYS A 70 12.58 -8.33 -7.62
N ASP A 71 11.63 -8.31 -8.52
CA ASP A 71 11.57 -7.41 -9.67
C ASP A 71 10.32 -6.52 -9.65
N ASP A 72 10.31 -5.54 -10.54
CA ASP A 72 9.25 -4.54 -10.63
C ASP A 72 7.92 -5.18 -11.05
N ALA A 73 7.94 -6.23 -11.87
CA ALA A 73 6.73 -6.90 -12.34
C ALA A 73 6.03 -7.65 -11.20
N ASP A 74 6.79 -8.42 -10.41
CA ASP A 74 6.27 -9.07 -9.21
C ASP A 74 5.70 -8.06 -8.21
N MET A 75 6.40 -6.92 -8.05
CA MET A 75 5.95 -5.85 -7.14
C MET A 75 4.66 -5.18 -7.61
N GLU A 76 4.53 -4.89 -8.90
CA GLU A 76 3.30 -4.32 -9.46
C GLU A 76 2.13 -5.29 -9.33
N GLN A 77 2.36 -6.57 -9.62
CA GLN A 77 1.34 -7.61 -9.50
C GLN A 77 0.88 -7.77 -8.05
N TYR A 78 1.83 -7.83 -7.10
CA TYR A 78 1.48 -7.95 -5.67
C TYR A 78 0.81 -6.69 -5.13
N LEU A 79 1.22 -5.51 -5.58
CA LEU A 79 0.55 -4.25 -5.24
C LEU A 79 -0.91 -4.25 -5.73
N GLY A 80 -1.16 -4.72 -6.95
CA GLY A 80 -2.52 -4.93 -7.48
C GLY A 80 -3.31 -5.87 -6.59
N TYR A 81 -2.74 -7.00 -6.20
CA TYR A 81 -3.37 -7.93 -5.26
C TYR A 81 -3.71 -7.27 -3.91
N LEU A 82 -2.81 -6.48 -3.35
CA LEU A 82 -3.09 -5.76 -2.12
C LEU A 82 -4.22 -4.73 -2.28
N ILE A 83 -4.37 -4.12 -3.47
CA ILE A 83 -5.54 -3.27 -3.77
C ILE A 83 -6.82 -4.11 -3.68
N ILE A 84 -6.87 -5.26 -4.35
CA ILE A 84 -8.01 -6.17 -4.26
C ILE A 84 -8.30 -6.56 -2.81
N LYS A 85 -7.29 -6.98 -2.06
CA LYS A 85 -7.42 -7.38 -0.65
C LYS A 85 -7.96 -6.25 0.21
N HIS A 86 -7.37 -5.05 0.19
CA HIS A 86 -7.70 -3.96 1.11
C HIS A 86 -9.00 -3.22 0.77
N PHE A 87 -9.40 -3.26 -0.50
CA PHE A 87 -10.58 -2.50 -0.95
C PHE A 87 -11.79 -3.36 -1.29
N THR A 88 -11.76 -4.63 -0.86
CA THR A 88 -12.92 -5.54 -0.95
C THR A 88 -13.21 -6.23 0.37
N SER A 89 -14.32 -6.98 0.42
CA SER A 89 -14.69 -7.84 1.54
C SER A 89 -13.76 -9.04 1.73
N LEU A 90 -12.86 -9.33 0.80
CA LEU A 90 -11.85 -10.39 0.93
C LEU A 90 -10.84 -10.13 2.06
N TYR A 91 -10.68 -8.87 2.47
CA TYR A 91 -9.75 -8.48 3.54
C TYR A 91 -9.91 -9.30 4.81
N ASP A 92 -11.14 -9.51 5.26
CA ASP A 92 -11.45 -10.21 6.52
C ASP A 92 -10.98 -11.67 6.53
N THR A 93 -10.86 -12.28 5.35
CA THR A 93 -10.33 -13.63 5.18
C THR A 93 -8.83 -13.62 4.91
N LEU A 94 -8.41 -12.88 3.89
CA LEU A 94 -7.02 -12.90 3.40
C LEU A 94 -6.01 -12.31 4.39
N SER A 95 -6.45 -11.42 5.28
CA SER A 95 -5.58 -10.87 6.34
C SER A 95 -5.15 -11.89 7.40
N LYS A 96 -5.80 -13.06 7.44
CA LYS A 96 -5.49 -14.16 8.38
C LYS A 96 -4.57 -15.22 7.76
N TRP A 97 -4.32 -15.13 6.46
CA TRP A 97 -3.50 -16.10 5.73
C TRP A 97 -2.02 -15.77 5.85
N SER A 98 -1.17 -16.78 5.67
CA SER A 98 0.28 -16.61 5.57
C SER A 98 0.64 -15.81 4.31
N VAL A 99 1.88 -15.31 4.24
CA VAL A 99 2.40 -14.64 3.04
C VAL A 99 2.37 -15.60 1.86
N GLU A 100 2.77 -16.86 2.06
CA GLU A 100 2.82 -17.90 1.03
C GLU A 100 1.43 -18.21 0.48
N ASP A 101 0.40 -18.32 1.37
CA ASP A 101 -0.98 -18.56 0.95
C ASP A 101 -1.54 -17.37 0.16
N ASN A 102 -1.21 -16.14 0.56
CA ASN A 102 -1.59 -14.94 -0.17
C ASN A 102 -0.94 -14.89 -1.57
N ILE A 103 0.35 -15.26 -1.69
CA ILE A 103 1.05 -15.36 -2.98
C ILE A 103 0.44 -16.47 -3.86
N ALA A 104 0.11 -17.62 -3.28
CA ALA A 104 -0.53 -18.71 -4.01
C ALA A 104 -1.92 -18.32 -4.53
N TYR A 105 -2.70 -17.59 -3.71
CA TYR A 105 -4.01 -17.10 -4.12
C TYR A 105 -3.92 -16.06 -5.24
N LEU A 106 -2.97 -15.13 -5.17
CA LEU A 106 -2.71 -14.16 -6.24
C LEU A 106 -2.42 -14.87 -7.58
N LYS A 107 -1.58 -15.90 -7.57
CA LYS A 107 -1.30 -16.70 -8.78
C LYS A 107 -2.58 -17.33 -9.34
N GLY A 108 -3.44 -17.86 -8.45
CA GLY A 108 -4.73 -18.40 -8.85
C GLY A 108 -5.66 -17.37 -9.50
N LEU A 109 -5.73 -16.14 -8.94
CA LEU A 109 -6.50 -15.03 -9.53
C LEU A 109 -5.97 -14.64 -10.92
N TYR A 110 -4.66 -14.68 -11.10
CA TYR A 110 -4.03 -14.37 -12.38
C TYR A 110 -4.32 -15.45 -13.43
N ASP A 111 -4.14 -16.71 -13.06
CA ASP A 111 -4.35 -17.86 -13.95
C ASP A 111 -5.83 -18.00 -14.37
N SER A 112 -6.78 -17.57 -13.52
CA SER A 112 -8.22 -17.59 -13.85
C SER A 112 -8.69 -16.39 -14.68
N GLY A 113 -7.88 -15.31 -14.78
CA GLY A 113 -8.28 -14.05 -15.38
C GLY A 113 -9.16 -13.17 -14.47
N ASP A 114 -9.42 -13.61 -13.23
CA ASP A 114 -10.23 -12.84 -12.29
C ASP A 114 -9.48 -11.59 -11.78
N PHE A 115 -8.15 -11.60 -11.87
CA PHE A 115 -7.34 -10.46 -11.44
C PHE A 115 -7.65 -9.20 -12.27
N GLU A 116 -7.67 -9.33 -13.59
CA GLU A 116 -7.93 -8.23 -14.53
C GLU A 116 -9.33 -7.65 -14.35
N LEU A 117 -10.32 -8.49 -14.05
CA LEU A 117 -11.72 -8.08 -13.87
C LEU A 117 -11.87 -7.02 -12.76
N PHE A 118 -11.04 -7.08 -11.70
CA PHE A 118 -11.09 -6.06 -10.65
C PHE A 118 -10.68 -4.67 -11.15
N PHE A 119 -9.77 -4.59 -12.11
CA PHE A 119 -9.24 -3.34 -12.65
C PHE A 119 -10.01 -2.84 -13.86
N ASP A 120 -10.65 -3.74 -14.58
CA ASP A 120 -11.46 -3.40 -15.75
C ASP A 120 -12.89 -2.98 -15.35
N ASP A 121 -13.52 -3.67 -14.37
CA ASP A 121 -14.94 -3.50 -14.09
C ASP A 121 -15.25 -2.94 -12.70
N ILE A 122 -14.40 -3.20 -11.67
CA ILE A 122 -14.75 -2.89 -10.28
C ILE A 122 -14.10 -1.59 -9.80
N PHE A 123 -12.80 -1.42 -10.01
CA PHE A 123 -12.07 -0.26 -9.53
C PHE A 123 -11.90 0.80 -10.62
N THR A 124 -11.98 2.06 -10.24
CA THR A 124 -11.68 3.14 -11.17
C THR A 124 -10.17 3.32 -11.33
N PHE A 125 -9.73 3.59 -12.55
CA PHE A 125 -8.32 3.89 -12.84
C PHE A 125 -7.76 5.01 -11.95
N GLU A 126 -8.58 6.04 -11.66
CA GLU A 126 -8.17 7.16 -10.80
C GLU A 126 -7.81 6.69 -9.38
N GLU A 127 -8.62 5.83 -8.76
CA GLU A 127 -8.36 5.35 -7.40
C GLU A 127 -7.15 4.42 -7.35
N VAL A 128 -7.00 3.55 -8.33
CA VAL A 128 -5.82 2.69 -8.49
C VAL A 128 -4.55 3.53 -8.61
N THR A 129 -4.55 4.54 -9.50
CA THR A 129 -3.40 5.45 -9.69
C THR A 129 -2.99 6.15 -8.39
N LYS A 130 -3.96 6.52 -7.53
CA LYS A 130 -3.65 7.13 -6.22
C LYS A 130 -2.82 6.23 -5.30
N VAL A 131 -2.93 4.90 -5.42
CA VAL A 131 -2.10 3.96 -4.65
C VAL A 131 -0.67 3.95 -5.17
N PHE A 132 -0.49 3.85 -6.49
CA PHE A 132 0.83 3.91 -7.12
C PHE A 132 1.54 5.24 -6.84
N ASP A 133 0.83 6.36 -6.93
CA ASP A 133 1.37 7.68 -6.58
C ASP A 133 1.79 7.78 -5.12
N GLN A 134 1.04 7.17 -4.21
CA GLN A 134 1.40 7.14 -2.80
C GLN A 134 2.65 6.30 -2.56
N LEU A 135 2.77 5.13 -3.19
CA LEU A 135 3.98 4.29 -3.12
C LEU A 135 5.19 5.05 -3.64
N ARG A 136 5.09 5.71 -4.80
CA ARG A 136 6.17 6.52 -5.37
C ARG A 136 6.62 7.61 -4.41
N LYS A 137 5.69 8.37 -3.83
CA LYS A 137 6.02 9.40 -2.82
C LYS A 137 6.70 8.81 -1.59
N THR A 138 6.27 7.66 -1.13
CA THR A 138 6.89 6.98 0.01
C THR A 138 8.34 6.59 -0.31
N ASN A 139 8.59 6.06 -1.50
CA ASN A 139 9.92 5.70 -1.96
C ASN A 139 10.83 6.94 -2.13
N GLU A 140 10.30 8.05 -2.66
CA GLU A 140 11.03 9.31 -2.78
C GLU A 140 11.48 9.83 -1.40
N ILE A 141 10.57 9.82 -0.42
CA ILE A 141 10.86 10.22 0.96
C ILE A 141 11.93 9.30 1.57
N ALA A 142 11.79 7.98 1.44
CA ALA A 142 12.76 7.01 1.94
C ALA A 142 14.16 7.24 1.33
N ASN A 143 14.23 7.53 0.03
CA ASN A 143 15.47 7.83 -0.66
C ASN A 143 16.14 9.14 -0.16
N VAL A 144 15.35 10.17 0.14
CA VAL A 144 15.85 11.43 0.72
C VAL A 144 16.43 11.16 2.11
N TYR A 145 15.72 10.44 2.98
CA TYR A 145 16.22 10.06 4.30
C TYR A 145 17.50 9.24 4.22
N LYS A 146 17.54 8.24 3.34
CA LYS A 146 18.75 7.43 3.13
C LYS A 146 19.96 8.28 2.73
N LYS A 147 19.80 9.19 1.77
CA LYS A 147 20.86 10.09 1.33
C LYS A 147 21.35 10.99 2.47
N GLU A 148 20.43 11.49 3.29
CA GLU A 148 20.82 12.34 4.44
C GLU A 148 21.54 11.53 5.52
N LEU A 149 21.08 10.31 5.79
CA LEU A 149 21.74 9.38 6.71
C LEU A 149 23.15 9.02 6.25
N ASP A 150 23.33 8.77 4.96
CA ASP A 150 24.63 8.46 4.36
C ASP A 150 25.59 9.67 4.48
N LYS A 151 25.09 10.89 4.27
CA LYS A 151 25.89 12.11 4.52
C LYS A 151 26.31 12.25 5.98
N GLN A 152 25.38 12.00 6.93
CA GLN A 152 25.71 12.07 8.35
C GLN A 152 26.75 11.00 8.73
N LYS A 153 26.64 9.78 8.20
CA LYS A 153 27.66 8.73 8.39
C LYS A 153 29.03 9.19 7.88
N GLN A 154 29.09 9.73 6.67
CA GLN A 154 30.35 10.25 6.09
C GLN A 154 30.97 11.39 6.95
N LEU A 155 30.13 12.31 7.47
CA LEU A 155 30.61 13.38 8.36
C LEU A 155 31.17 12.83 9.67
N ILE A 156 30.54 11.82 10.27
CA ILE A 156 31.06 11.14 11.46
C ILE A 156 32.38 10.45 11.14
N GLU A 157 32.45 9.74 10.04
CA GLU A 157 33.64 9.03 9.58
C GLU A 157 34.83 9.96 9.34
N SER A 158 34.58 11.16 8.80
CA SER A 158 35.62 12.13 8.48
C SER A 158 36.07 12.99 9.68
N ASN A 159 35.16 13.30 10.59
CA ASN A 159 35.39 14.29 11.65
C ASN A 159 35.68 13.67 13.02
N VAL A 160 35.28 12.44 13.28
CA VAL A 160 35.49 11.79 14.57
C VAL A 160 36.75 10.95 14.54
N LYS A 161 37.79 11.42 15.19
CA LYS A 161 39.10 10.74 15.26
C LYS A 161 39.20 9.63 16.31
N ASN A 162 38.25 9.57 17.23
CA ASN A 162 38.21 8.54 18.29
C ASN A 162 37.32 7.35 17.86
N ASP A 163 37.93 6.20 17.65
CA ASP A 163 37.25 5.02 17.11
C ASP A 163 36.06 4.56 17.96
N LYS A 164 36.16 4.59 19.29
CA LYS A 164 35.03 4.20 20.20
C LYS A 164 33.85 5.18 20.12
N LEU A 165 34.13 6.49 19.97
CA LEU A 165 33.08 7.49 19.80
C LEU A 165 32.45 7.40 18.41
N LYS A 166 33.24 7.09 17.41
CA LYS A 166 32.80 6.87 16.03
C LYS A 166 31.85 5.70 15.95
N GLU A 167 32.23 4.54 16.49
CA GLU A 167 31.39 3.34 16.54
C GLU A 167 30.05 3.59 17.26
N LYS A 168 30.10 4.26 18.43
CA LYS A 168 28.90 4.62 19.18
C LYS A 168 27.96 5.53 18.40
N ALA A 169 28.50 6.54 17.71
CA ALA A 169 27.72 7.47 16.90
C ALA A 169 27.11 6.80 15.66
N LEU A 170 27.83 5.90 14.99
CA LEU A 170 27.33 5.15 13.84
C LEU A 170 26.22 4.16 14.25
N ASN A 171 26.36 3.51 15.41
CA ASN A 171 25.32 2.61 15.92
C ASN A 171 24.03 3.35 16.29
N GLN A 172 24.11 4.60 16.77
CA GLN A 172 22.93 5.43 17.05
C GLN A 172 22.17 5.89 15.78
N LEU A 173 22.82 5.95 14.63
CA LEU A 173 22.19 6.30 13.34
C LEU A 173 21.59 5.07 12.63
N SER A 174 21.87 3.86 13.12
CA SER A 174 21.45 2.61 12.49
C SER A 174 20.26 1.94 13.21
N ASN A 175 19.84 2.51 14.35
CA ASN A 175 18.64 2.14 15.14
C ASN A 175 17.55 3.20 14.95
#